data_6fbfdfad0980d9bec755fd0542d9f731
#
_entry.id   6fbfdfad0980d9bec755fd0542d9f731
#
_cell.length_a   1.000
_cell.length_b   1.000
_cell.length_c   1.000
_cell.angle_alpha   90.00
_cell.angle_beta   90.00
_cell.angle_gamma   90.00
#
_symmetry.space_group_name_H-M   'P 1'
#
loop_
_entity.id
_entity.type
_entity.pdbx_description
1 polymer ?
#
loop_
_entity_poly.entity_id
_entity_poly.type
_entity_poly.pdbx_seq_one_letter_code
_entity_poly.pdbx_strand_id
1 'polypeptide(L)'
;MNFKGKSFLKLLDFSAEEIEYLVDYAAKLKAEKKAGVPHRICEGKNITLIFEKTSTRTRCAFEVAAHDLGMNAVYLDPAASQIGKKESIPDTAKVLGRMFDGIEYRGFGQEIVESLAENAGVPVWNGLTNEFHPTQVLADLLTIKEHFGTFKGKKLVFMGDARYNMAASLMIGAVKTGMNFTACAPKKYFPSTALAAQCEELAEKSGATLDFCEDPVEATRGADVIYTDVWVSMGEPDEVWEERINDLSPYRVDSKLMRNAGEHCVFMHCLPSFHDLGTAIGKQIYEKFGISCMEVTDEVFSGPASLVFDEAENRMHTIKAVMAATLA
;
A
#
# COMPACT_ATOMS: atom_id res chain seq x y z
N MET A 1 14.00 8.23 -17.68
CA MET A 1 14.02 6.83 -17.21
C MET A 1 13.23 5.97 -18.18
N ASN A 2 13.60 4.70 -18.34
CA ASN A 2 12.87 3.79 -19.23
C ASN A 2 12.19 2.70 -18.39
N PHE A 3 10.85 2.74 -18.32
CA PHE A 3 10.02 1.75 -17.63
C PHE A 3 9.27 0.84 -18.60
N LYS A 4 9.34 1.12 -19.90
CA LYS A 4 8.55 0.40 -20.91
C LYS A 4 8.77 -1.11 -20.83
N GLY A 5 7.69 -1.86 -20.67
CA GLY A 5 7.72 -3.31 -20.52
C GLY A 5 8.09 -3.80 -19.12
N LYS A 6 8.46 -2.91 -18.18
CA LYS A 6 8.84 -3.30 -16.81
C LYS A 6 7.60 -3.61 -15.98
N SER A 7 7.60 -4.73 -15.27
CA SER A 7 6.57 -5.06 -14.27
C SER A 7 6.79 -4.28 -12.97
N PHE A 8 5.71 -4.07 -12.19
CA PHE A 8 5.74 -3.37 -10.92
C PHE A 8 5.26 -4.29 -9.79
N LEU A 9 6.19 -5.09 -9.24
CA LEU A 9 5.85 -6.18 -8.32
C LEU A 9 6.14 -5.85 -6.86
N LYS A 10 7.25 -5.18 -6.58
CA LYS A 10 7.69 -4.74 -5.25
C LYS A 10 8.65 -3.56 -5.38
N LEU A 11 8.72 -2.68 -4.37
CA LEU A 11 9.60 -1.51 -4.41
C LEU A 11 11.10 -1.88 -4.33
N LEU A 12 11.42 -3.09 -3.91
CA LEU A 12 12.80 -3.60 -3.95
C LEU A 12 13.39 -3.60 -5.36
N ASP A 13 12.56 -3.79 -6.40
CA ASP A 13 12.97 -3.89 -7.80
C ASP A 13 13.30 -2.53 -8.45
N PHE A 14 13.07 -1.42 -7.73
CA PHE A 14 13.23 -0.05 -8.24
C PHE A 14 14.30 0.72 -7.47
N SER A 15 15.02 1.61 -8.14
CA SER A 15 15.92 2.54 -7.46
C SER A 15 15.13 3.66 -6.75
N ALA A 16 15.80 4.39 -5.86
CA ALA A 16 15.20 5.57 -5.21
C ALA A 16 14.72 6.61 -6.23
N GLU A 17 15.53 6.86 -7.24
CA GLU A 17 15.24 7.82 -8.32
C GLU A 17 14.07 7.36 -9.19
N GLU A 18 13.93 6.04 -9.42
CA GLU A 18 12.78 5.47 -10.14
C GLU A 18 11.49 5.64 -9.34
N ILE A 19 11.53 5.41 -8.02
CA ILE A 19 10.39 5.61 -7.12
C ILE A 19 10.00 7.10 -7.11
N GLU A 20 10.96 8.00 -6.92
CA GLU A 20 10.72 9.44 -6.92
C GLU A 20 10.14 9.92 -8.25
N TYR A 21 10.67 9.44 -9.37
CA TYR A 21 10.12 9.74 -10.70
C TYR A 21 8.65 9.33 -10.83
N LEU A 22 8.27 8.13 -10.36
CA LEU A 22 6.88 7.67 -10.41
C LEU A 22 5.95 8.51 -9.54
N VAL A 23 6.41 8.93 -8.36
CA VAL A 23 5.68 9.86 -7.48
C VAL A 23 5.48 11.23 -8.15
N ASP A 24 6.52 11.79 -8.76
CA ASP A 24 6.43 13.08 -9.46
C ASP A 24 5.55 13.00 -10.71
N TYR A 25 5.64 11.90 -11.43
CA TYR A 25 4.78 11.67 -12.58
C TYR A 25 3.31 11.54 -12.17
N ALA A 26 3.04 10.88 -11.04
CA ALA A 26 1.69 10.81 -10.47
C ALA A 26 1.15 12.20 -10.08
N ALA A 27 1.98 13.03 -9.43
CA ALA A 27 1.62 14.41 -9.09
C ALA A 27 1.26 15.24 -10.34
N LYS A 28 2.04 15.11 -11.41
CA LYS A 28 1.76 15.74 -12.71
C LYS A 28 0.42 15.28 -13.28
N LEU A 29 0.18 13.96 -13.38
CA LEU A 29 -1.08 13.43 -13.92
C LEU A 29 -2.29 13.78 -13.04
N LYS A 30 -2.11 13.91 -11.71
CA LYS A 30 -3.13 14.42 -10.79
C LYS A 30 -3.48 15.88 -11.10
N ALA A 31 -2.48 16.72 -11.27
CA ALA A 31 -2.67 18.13 -11.62
C ALA A 31 -3.38 18.29 -12.97
N GLU A 32 -2.98 17.53 -14.00
CA GLU A 32 -3.63 17.52 -15.31
C GLU A 32 -5.10 17.10 -15.20
N LYS A 33 -5.42 16.03 -14.46
CA LYS A 33 -6.82 15.61 -14.23
C LYS A 33 -7.64 16.69 -13.51
N LYS A 34 -7.10 17.30 -12.47
CA LYS A 34 -7.78 18.40 -11.74
C LYS A 34 -8.00 19.64 -12.61
N ALA A 35 -7.13 19.89 -13.57
CA ALA A 35 -7.24 20.97 -14.56
C ALA A 35 -8.13 20.61 -15.76
N GLY A 36 -8.69 19.41 -15.83
CA GLY A 36 -9.49 18.94 -16.96
C GLY A 36 -8.70 18.70 -18.25
N VAL A 37 -7.36 18.55 -18.15
CA VAL A 37 -6.49 18.28 -19.30
C VAL A 37 -6.53 16.78 -19.62
N PRO A 38 -6.98 16.37 -20.82
CA PRO A 38 -6.97 14.98 -21.22
C PRO A 38 -5.54 14.43 -21.36
N HIS A 39 -5.31 13.21 -20.88
CA HIS A 39 -4.01 12.54 -20.98
C HIS A 39 -4.16 11.06 -21.40
N ARG A 40 -4.76 10.85 -22.57
CA ARG A 40 -5.02 9.51 -23.15
C ARG A 40 -3.74 8.87 -23.71
N ILE A 41 -2.71 8.74 -22.89
CA ILE A 41 -1.35 8.32 -23.24
C ILE A 41 -1.30 6.88 -23.77
N CYS A 42 -2.23 6.03 -23.33
CA CYS A 42 -2.32 4.61 -23.66
C CYS A 42 -3.58 4.29 -24.48
N GLU A 43 -4.00 5.19 -25.37
CA GLU A 43 -5.21 5.06 -26.18
C GLU A 43 -5.29 3.70 -26.88
N GLY A 44 -6.44 3.03 -26.75
CA GLY A 44 -6.75 1.78 -27.41
C GLY A 44 -6.13 0.52 -26.80
N LYS A 45 -5.29 0.64 -25.77
CA LYS A 45 -4.76 -0.51 -25.02
C LYS A 45 -5.83 -1.17 -24.17
N ASN A 46 -5.63 -2.48 -23.89
CA ASN A 46 -6.52 -3.28 -23.06
C ASN A 46 -5.74 -3.89 -21.91
N ILE A 47 -6.26 -3.79 -20.69
CA ILE A 47 -5.66 -4.42 -19.53
C ILE A 47 -6.64 -5.37 -18.84
N THR A 48 -6.13 -6.34 -18.10
CA THR A 48 -6.96 -7.22 -17.28
C THR A 48 -6.62 -7.06 -15.81
N LEU A 49 -7.67 -7.15 -14.98
CA LEU A 49 -7.60 -7.02 -13.53
C LEU A 49 -8.00 -8.36 -12.90
N ILE A 50 -7.04 -9.04 -12.25
CA ILE A 50 -7.22 -10.34 -11.61
C ILE A 50 -7.28 -10.15 -10.11
N PHE A 51 -8.43 -10.45 -9.50
CA PHE A 51 -8.64 -10.29 -8.07
C PHE A 51 -8.96 -11.62 -7.40
N GLU A 52 -8.02 -12.22 -6.68
CA GLU A 52 -8.28 -13.34 -5.77
C GLU A 52 -8.71 -12.86 -4.37
N LYS A 53 -8.28 -11.64 -3.99
CA LYS A 53 -8.78 -10.91 -2.83
C LYS A 53 -9.61 -9.72 -3.28
N THR A 54 -10.84 -9.61 -2.79
CA THR A 54 -11.74 -8.50 -3.12
C THR A 54 -11.17 -7.14 -2.68
N SER A 55 -11.46 -6.08 -3.44
CA SER A 55 -11.10 -4.71 -3.08
C SER A 55 -11.89 -3.70 -3.89
N THR A 56 -12.64 -2.84 -3.22
CA THR A 56 -13.32 -1.71 -3.84
C THR A 56 -12.31 -0.68 -4.35
N ARG A 57 -11.39 -0.24 -3.49
CA ARG A 57 -10.44 0.85 -3.80
C ARG A 57 -9.47 0.50 -4.92
N THR A 58 -8.81 -0.65 -4.84
CA THR A 58 -7.84 -1.07 -5.87
C THR A 58 -8.51 -1.24 -7.23
N ARG A 59 -9.69 -1.88 -7.26
CA ARG A 59 -10.47 -2.04 -8.48
C ARG A 59 -10.83 -0.69 -9.10
N CYS A 60 -11.50 0.19 -8.33
CA CYS A 60 -11.87 1.52 -8.82
C CYS A 60 -10.66 2.34 -9.27
N ALA A 61 -9.53 2.26 -8.54
CA ALA A 61 -8.32 3.00 -8.89
C ALA A 61 -7.76 2.55 -10.25
N PHE A 62 -7.65 1.24 -10.51
CA PHE A 62 -7.20 0.72 -11.80
C PHE A 62 -8.19 1.01 -12.93
N GLU A 63 -9.49 0.80 -12.73
CA GLU A 63 -10.52 1.05 -13.75
C GLU A 63 -10.56 2.53 -14.17
N VAL A 64 -10.59 3.45 -13.18
CA VAL A 64 -10.61 4.89 -13.47
C VAL A 64 -9.29 5.37 -14.07
N ALA A 65 -8.15 4.88 -13.57
CA ALA A 65 -6.85 5.23 -14.13
C ALA A 65 -6.70 4.73 -15.58
N ALA A 66 -7.17 3.51 -15.89
CA ALA A 66 -7.19 2.98 -17.24
C ALA A 66 -8.06 3.84 -18.17
N HIS A 67 -9.26 4.21 -17.72
CA HIS A 67 -10.16 5.07 -18.49
C HIS A 67 -9.52 6.44 -18.78
N ASP A 68 -8.91 7.09 -17.78
CA ASP A 68 -8.23 8.37 -17.96
C ASP A 68 -7.09 8.28 -19.00
N LEU A 69 -6.37 7.15 -19.04
CA LEU A 69 -5.29 6.89 -20.01
C LEU A 69 -5.78 6.46 -21.40
N GLY A 70 -7.08 6.27 -21.60
CA GLY A 70 -7.68 5.84 -22.88
C GLY A 70 -7.68 4.32 -23.08
N MET A 71 -7.52 3.55 -22.00
CA MET A 71 -7.52 2.09 -22.02
C MET A 71 -8.90 1.50 -21.68
N ASN A 72 -9.10 0.23 -22.10
CA ASN A 72 -10.17 -0.61 -21.57
C ASN A 72 -9.63 -1.52 -20.46
N ALA A 73 -10.41 -1.71 -19.39
CA ALA A 73 -10.10 -2.64 -18.32
C ALA A 73 -11.13 -3.77 -18.27
N VAL A 74 -10.66 -5.01 -18.20
CA VAL A 74 -11.48 -6.22 -18.06
C VAL A 74 -11.26 -6.81 -16.68
N TYR A 75 -12.30 -6.83 -15.87
CA TYR A 75 -12.26 -7.45 -14.55
C TYR A 75 -12.51 -8.94 -14.63
N LEU A 76 -11.58 -9.75 -14.10
CA LEU A 76 -11.73 -11.20 -13.97
C LEU A 76 -12.08 -11.55 -12.52
N ASP A 77 -13.33 -11.99 -12.33
CA ASP A 77 -13.80 -12.47 -11.04
C ASP A 77 -13.17 -13.84 -10.71
N PRO A 78 -12.57 -14.02 -9.53
CA PRO A 78 -12.02 -15.32 -9.10
C PRO A 78 -13.03 -16.46 -9.13
N ALA A 79 -14.29 -16.18 -8.82
CA ALA A 79 -15.35 -17.19 -8.84
C ALA A 79 -15.66 -17.69 -10.27
N ALA A 80 -15.48 -16.83 -11.26
CA ALA A 80 -15.70 -17.14 -12.68
C ALA A 80 -14.42 -17.56 -13.41
N SER A 81 -13.24 -17.47 -12.77
CA SER A 81 -11.93 -17.77 -13.36
C SER A 81 -11.49 -19.21 -13.10
N GLN A 82 -10.73 -19.78 -14.05
CA GLN A 82 -10.09 -21.09 -13.93
C GLN A 82 -8.63 -20.99 -13.45
N ILE A 83 -8.13 -19.79 -13.20
CA ILE A 83 -6.74 -19.47 -12.79
C ILE A 83 -6.38 -20.26 -11.53
N GLY A 84 -5.28 -21.01 -11.59
CA GLY A 84 -4.80 -21.82 -10.47
C GLY A 84 -5.67 -23.04 -10.12
N LYS A 85 -6.78 -23.29 -10.85
CA LYS A 85 -7.69 -24.43 -10.63
C LYS A 85 -7.55 -25.49 -11.70
N LYS A 86 -7.94 -25.17 -12.92
CA LYS A 86 -7.84 -26.07 -14.09
C LYS A 86 -6.77 -25.63 -15.07
N GLU A 87 -6.24 -24.44 -14.91
CA GLU A 87 -5.18 -23.86 -15.73
C GLU A 87 -4.04 -23.38 -14.82
N SER A 88 -2.80 -23.69 -15.21
CA SER A 88 -1.61 -23.26 -14.45
C SER A 88 -1.41 -21.74 -14.56
N ILE A 89 -0.76 -21.12 -13.55
CA ILE A 89 -0.45 -19.69 -13.59
C ILE A 89 0.40 -19.33 -14.82
N PRO A 90 1.46 -20.08 -15.18
CA PRO A 90 2.24 -19.80 -16.40
C PRO A 90 1.43 -19.87 -17.70
N ASP A 91 0.49 -20.82 -17.80
CA ASP A 91 -0.33 -20.94 -19.01
C ASP A 91 -1.37 -19.81 -19.10
N THR A 92 -2.03 -19.50 -18.00
CA THR A 92 -2.90 -18.32 -17.88
C THR A 92 -2.15 -17.04 -18.26
N ALA A 93 -0.94 -16.84 -17.74
CA ALA A 93 -0.10 -15.68 -18.06
C ALA A 93 0.17 -15.56 -19.57
N LYS A 94 0.57 -16.66 -20.23
CA LYS A 94 0.82 -16.69 -21.68
C LYS A 94 -0.43 -16.38 -22.50
N VAL A 95 -1.60 -16.86 -22.08
CA VAL A 95 -2.88 -16.59 -22.74
C VAL A 95 -3.23 -15.11 -22.60
N LEU A 96 -3.24 -14.60 -21.37
CA LEU A 96 -3.61 -13.21 -21.09
C LEU A 96 -2.63 -12.21 -21.71
N GLY A 97 -1.33 -12.50 -21.70
CA GLY A 97 -0.31 -11.65 -22.32
C GLY A 97 -0.40 -11.58 -23.86
N ARG A 98 -1.18 -12.46 -24.51
CA ARG A 98 -1.50 -12.38 -25.96
C ARG A 98 -2.80 -11.64 -26.24
N MET A 99 -3.61 -11.40 -25.23
CA MET A 99 -4.91 -10.71 -25.34
C MET A 99 -4.85 -9.28 -24.82
N PHE A 100 -4.01 -9.02 -23.81
CA PHE A 100 -3.93 -7.76 -23.09
C PHE A 100 -2.54 -7.13 -23.18
N ASP A 101 -2.47 -5.82 -23.04
CA ASP A 101 -1.23 -5.04 -23.02
C ASP A 101 -0.60 -4.99 -21.60
N GLY A 102 -1.37 -5.33 -20.56
CA GLY A 102 -0.91 -5.37 -19.19
C GLY A 102 -1.87 -6.12 -18.27
N ILE A 103 -1.36 -6.62 -17.15
CA ILE A 103 -2.09 -7.45 -16.19
C ILE A 103 -1.93 -6.87 -14.79
N GLU A 104 -3.02 -6.60 -14.09
CA GLU A 104 -3.02 -6.37 -12.66
C GLU A 104 -3.36 -7.67 -11.94
N TYR A 105 -2.66 -7.93 -10.83
CA TYR A 105 -2.95 -9.03 -9.94
C TYR A 105 -3.07 -8.56 -8.50
N ARG A 106 -4.16 -8.93 -7.84
CA ARG A 106 -4.37 -8.78 -6.41
C ARG A 106 -4.78 -10.11 -5.79
N GLY A 107 -3.93 -10.68 -4.95
CA GLY A 107 -4.19 -12.02 -4.42
C GLY A 107 -3.37 -12.37 -3.18
N PHE A 108 -2.90 -13.60 -3.12
CA PHE A 108 -2.25 -14.18 -1.95
C PHE A 108 -0.72 -14.13 -2.05
N GLY A 109 -0.10 -15.10 -2.72
CA GLY A 109 1.35 -15.27 -2.73
C GLY A 109 2.07 -14.36 -3.72
N GLN A 110 3.24 -13.87 -3.31
CA GLN A 110 4.11 -13.08 -4.19
C GLN A 110 4.62 -13.92 -5.38
N GLU A 111 4.82 -15.21 -5.18
CA GLU A 111 5.23 -16.14 -6.23
C GLU A 111 4.24 -16.23 -7.40
N ILE A 112 2.95 -15.97 -7.14
CA ILE A 112 1.91 -15.97 -8.18
C ILE A 112 2.09 -14.77 -9.11
N VAL A 113 2.23 -13.57 -8.55
CA VAL A 113 2.40 -12.35 -9.36
C VAL A 113 3.77 -12.35 -10.07
N GLU A 114 4.79 -12.90 -9.45
CA GLU A 114 6.11 -13.07 -10.08
C GLU A 114 6.04 -14.07 -11.26
N SER A 115 5.34 -15.21 -11.07
CA SER A 115 5.11 -16.17 -12.16
C SER A 115 4.28 -15.58 -13.31
N LEU A 116 3.27 -14.75 -13.01
CA LEU A 116 2.55 -13.99 -14.05
C LEU A 116 3.51 -13.09 -14.83
N ALA A 117 4.35 -12.32 -14.15
CA ALA A 117 5.30 -11.40 -14.77
C ALA A 117 6.35 -12.10 -15.64
N GLU A 118 6.85 -13.26 -15.19
CA GLU A 118 7.82 -14.05 -15.94
C GLU A 118 7.26 -14.65 -17.24
N ASN A 119 5.95 -14.95 -17.30
CA ASN A 119 5.36 -15.72 -18.39
C ASN A 119 4.44 -14.90 -19.31
N ALA A 120 3.96 -13.72 -18.87
CA ALA A 120 2.97 -12.96 -19.64
C ALA A 120 3.54 -12.28 -20.89
N GLY A 121 4.82 -11.83 -20.86
CA GLY A 121 5.41 -11.05 -21.95
C GLY A 121 4.89 -9.61 -22.05
N VAL A 122 4.08 -9.18 -21.10
CA VAL A 122 3.55 -7.81 -20.92
C VAL A 122 3.75 -7.37 -19.47
N PRO A 123 3.73 -6.06 -19.16
CA PRO A 123 3.83 -5.58 -17.77
C PRO A 123 2.78 -6.19 -16.85
N VAL A 124 3.22 -6.59 -15.66
CA VAL A 124 2.35 -7.06 -14.58
C VAL A 124 2.49 -6.11 -13.39
N TRP A 125 1.35 -5.72 -12.80
CA TRP A 125 1.30 -4.80 -11.65
C TRP A 125 0.73 -5.51 -10.44
N ASN A 126 1.45 -5.44 -9.33
CA ASN A 126 1.04 -6.00 -8.05
C ASN A 126 0.05 -5.04 -7.35
N GLY A 127 -1.24 -5.34 -7.39
CA GLY A 127 -2.27 -4.63 -6.66
C GLY A 127 -2.26 -4.89 -5.15
N LEU A 128 -1.81 -6.07 -4.73
CA LEU A 128 -1.48 -6.52 -3.36
C LEU A 128 -1.18 -8.01 -3.37
N THR A 129 -0.16 -8.41 -2.61
CA THR A 129 0.07 -9.79 -2.15
C THR A 129 0.14 -9.84 -0.62
N ASN A 130 0.36 -11.02 -0.04
CA ASN A 130 0.59 -11.14 1.41
C ASN A 130 1.89 -10.44 1.84
N GLU A 131 2.88 -10.40 0.95
CA GLU A 131 4.23 -9.91 1.22
C GLU A 131 4.38 -8.42 0.90
N PHE A 132 3.72 -7.92 -0.19
CA PHE A 132 3.93 -6.55 -0.65
C PHE A 132 2.65 -5.87 -1.15
N HIS A 133 2.62 -4.54 -0.97
CA HIS A 133 1.58 -3.66 -1.52
C HIS A 133 2.22 -2.38 -2.12
N PRO A 134 3.00 -2.51 -3.21
CA PRO A 134 3.81 -1.41 -3.73
C PRO A 134 2.98 -0.23 -4.24
N THR A 135 1.79 -0.48 -4.80
CA THR A 135 0.90 0.58 -5.29
C THR A 135 0.34 1.46 -4.18
N GLN A 136 0.19 0.92 -2.96
CA GLN A 136 -0.21 1.71 -1.80
C GLN A 136 0.93 2.64 -1.41
N VAL A 137 2.14 2.12 -1.27
CA VAL A 137 3.27 2.92 -0.78
C VAL A 137 3.65 4.06 -1.73
N LEU A 138 3.46 3.91 -3.04
CA LEU A 138 3.60 5.06 -3.95
C LEU A 138 2.59 6.17 -3.63
N ALA A 139 1.35 5.80 -3.26
CA ALA A 139 0.33 6.78 -2.87
C ALA A 139 0.67 7.44 -1.52
N ASP A 140 1.21 6.66 -0.59
CA ASP A 140 1.65 7.16 0.71
C ASP A 140 2.77 8.19 0.53
N LEU A 141 3.78 7.86 -0.28
CA LEU A 141 4.88 8.77 -0.62
C LEU A 141 4.38 10.03 -1.32
N LEU A 142 3.44 9.92 -2.28
CA LEU A 142 2.85 11.08 -2.92
C LEU A 142 2.13 11.97 -1.91
N THR A 143 1.35 11.40 -1.00
CA THR A 143 0.60 12.11 0.03
C THR A 143 1.54 12.85 0.98
N ILE A 144 2.60 12.17 1.42
CA ILE A 144 3.65 12.77 2.27
C ILE A 144 4.33 13.93 1.53
N LYS A 145 4.68 13.74 0.25
CA LYS A 145 5.32 14.79 -0.56
C LYS A 145 4.40 15.99 -0.80
N GLU A 146 3.11 15.76 -1.04
CA GLU A 146 2.11 16.84 -1.18
C GLU A 146 1.95 17.65 0.11
N HIS A 147 1.98 17.00 1.27
CA HIS A 147 1.81 17.67 2.57
C HIS A 147 3.07 18.38 3.03
N PHE A 148 4.23 17.73 2.96
CA PHE A 148 5.50 18.26 3.51
C PHE A 148 6.44 18.86 2.47
N GLY A 149 6.13 18.78 1.18
CA GLY A 149 7.02 19.20 0.07
C GLY A 149 8.16 18.22 -0.21
N THR A 150 8.46 17.32 0.70
CA THR A 150 9.48 16.27 0.60
C THR A 150 9.14 15.10 1.50
N PHE A 151 9.64 13.93 1.17
CA PHE A 151 9.65 12.79 2.08
C PHE A 151 11.04 12.53 2.69
N LYS A 152 12.12 13.04 2.07
CA LYS A 152 13.48 12.85 2.56
C LYS A 152 13.69 13.46 3.95
N GLY A 153 14.25 12.67 4.87
CA GLY A 153 14.51 13.04 6.25
C GLY A 153 13.28 13.04 7.16
N LYS A 154 12.08 12.80 6.62
CA LYS A 154 10.86 12.66 7.42
C LYS A 154 10.87 11.36 8.21
N LYS A 155 10.27 11.38 9.42
CA LYS A 155 10.12 10.19 10.27
C LYS A 155 8.72 9.61 10.13
N LEU A 156 8.62 8.38 9.63
CA LEU A 156 7.41 7.59 9.58
C LEU A 156 7.45 6.51 10.67
N VAL A 157 6.41 6.47 11.51
CA VAL A 157 6.22 5.44 12.52
C VAL A 157 5.04 4.57 12.11
N PHE A 158 5.29 3.27 11.89
CA PHE A 158 4.25 2.29 11.69
C PHE A 158 3.84 1.66 13.03
N MET A 159 2.56 1.73 13.38
CA MET A 159 1.99 1.25 14.64
C MET A 159 1.18 -0.02 14.40
N GLY A 160 1.55 -1.13 15.03
CA GLY A 160 0.78 -2.38 14.96
C GLY A 160 1.55 -3.56 14.38
N ASP A 161 0.86 -4.53 13.76
CA ASP A 161 1.49 -5.76 13.25
C ASP A 161 2.36 -5.48 12.02
N ALA A 162 3.67 -5.42 12.22
CA ALA A 162 4.64 -5.09 11.18
C ALA A 162 5.14 -6.30 10.37
N ARG A 163 4.54 -7.47 10.49
CA ARG A 163 4.95 -8.68 9.77
C ARG A 163 4.42 -8.78 8.33
N TYR A 164 3.39 -8.00 7.99
CA TYR A 164 2.63 -8.11 6.74
C TYR A 164 2.99 -7.02 5.71
N ASN A 165 2.32 -7.10 4.57
CA ASN A 165 2.62 -6.35 3.35
C ASN A 165 2.73 -4.83 3.52
N MET A 166 1.87 -4.21 4.34
CA MET A 166 1.89 -2.75 4.49
C MET A 166 3.16 -2.28 5.18
N ALA A 167 3.47 -2.83 6.36
CA ALA A 167 4.70 -2.46 7.07
C ALA A 167 5.95 -2.80 6.26
N ALA A 168 5.98 -3.98 5.62
CA ALA A 168 7.10 -4.39 4.76
C ALA A 168 7.31 -3.42 3.61
N SER A 169 6.25 -3.06 2.88
CA SER A 169 6.35 -2.15 1.74
C SER A 169 6.66 -0.71 2.14
N LEU A 170 6.07 -0.23 3.26
CA LEU A 170 6.36 1.11 3.81
C LEU A 170 7.82 1.21 4.26
N MET A 171 8.33 0.20 4.98
CA MET A 171 9.72 0.14 5.41
C MET A 171 10.66 0.24 4.22
N ILE A 172 10.46 -0.58 3.17
CA ILE A 172 11.26 -0.54 1.94
C ILE A 172 11.17 0.84 1.27
N GLY A 173 9.96 1.35 1.07
CA GLY A 173 9.72 2.64 0.42
C GLY A 173 10.37 3.79 1.17
N ALA A 174 10.21 3.83 2.49
CA ALA A 174 10.79 4.84 3.35
C ALA A 174 12.32 4.85 3.31
N VAL A 175 12.95 3.72 3.63
CA VAL A 175 14.43 3.67 3.68
C VAL A 175 15.06 3.89 2.31
N LYS A 176 14.46 3.44 1.21
CA LYS A 176 14.97 3.72 -0.16
C LYS A 176 14.94 5.20 -0.50
N THR A 177 13.92 5.91 -0.08
CA THR A 177 13.72 7.33 -0.41
C THR A 177 14.33 8.30 0.61
N GLY A 178 15.08 7.79 1.58
CA GLY A 178 15.75 8.59 2.60
C GLY A 178 14.82 9.09 3.72
N MET A 179 13.66 8.42 3.93
CA MET A 179 12.83 8.61 5.12
C MET A 179 13.30 7.71 6.25
N ASN A 180 13.25 8.21 7.47
CA ASN A 180 13.46 7.43 8.68
C ASN A 180 12.20 6.59 8.96
N PHE A 181 12.38 5.31 9.26
CA PHE A 181 11.28 4.40 9.54
C PHE A 181 11.42 3.75 10.91
N THR A 182 10.34 3.73 11.68
CA THR A 182 10.26 3.00 12.94
C THR A 182 9.06 2.07 12.92
N ALA A 183 9.28 0.76 13.11
CA ALA A 183 8.17 -0.18 13.37
C ALA A 183 7.94 -0.26 14.87
N CYS A 184 6.75 0.13 15.31
CA CYS A 184 6.35 0.12 16.72
C CYS A 184 5.31 -0.97 16.98
N ALA A 185 5.73 -2.03 17.65
CA ALA A 185 4.92 -3.21 17.93
C ALA A 185 5.56 -4.04 19.06
N PRO A 186 4.85 -5.00 19.67
CA PRO A 186 5.50 -6.06 20.44
C PRO A 186 6.49 -6.82 19.56
N LYS A 187 7.63 -7.21 20.09
CA LYS A 187 8.73 -7.86 19.34
C LYS A 187 8.29 -9.03 18.43
N LYS A 188 7.28 -9.80 18.86
CA LYS A 188 6.73 -10.92 18.06
C LYS A 188 6.02 -10.48 16.77
N TYR A 189 5.72 -9.19 16.63
CA TYR A 189 5.10 -8.56 15.46
C TYR A 189 6.07 -7.72 14.62
N PHE A 190 7.36 -7.77 14.89
CA PHE A 190 8.36 -7.12 14.05
C PHE A 190 8.49 -7.83 12.69
N PRO A 191 8.96 -7.13 11.66
CA PRO A 191 9.26 -7.73 10.36
C PRO A 191 10.23 -8.90 10.48
N SER A 192 10.28 -9.75 9.46
CA SER A 192 11.27 -10.84 9.42
C SER A 192 12.70 -10.28 9.47
N THR A 193 13.60 -10.99 10.14
CA THR A 193 15.02 -10.60 10.25
C THR A 193 15.71 -10.47 8.89
N ALA A 194 15.30 -11.28 7.91
CA ALA A 194 15.83 -11.21 6.55
C ALA A 194 15.46 -9.91 5.85
N LEU A 195 14.20 -9.49 5.96
CA LEU A 195 13.74 -8.22 5.38
C LEU A 195 14.33 -7.02 6.13
N ALA A 196 14.40 -7.09 7.46
CA ALA A 196 15.02 -6.05 8.28
C ALA A 196 16.47 -5.80 7.87
N ALA A 197 17.29 -6.85 7.77
CA ALA A 197 18.69 -6.74 7.34
C ALA A 197 18.83 -6.14 5.94
N GLN A 198 17.97 -6.52 5.00
CA GLN A 198 17.96 -5.94 3.65
C GLN A 198 17.61 -4.44 3.68
N CYS A 199 16.66 -4.04 4.55
CA CYS A 199 16.26 -2.64 4.70
C CYS A 199 17.33 -1.81 5.45
N GLU A 200 18.08 -2.40 6.39
CA GLU A 200 19.24 -1.76 7.03
C GLU A 200 20.31 -1.37 5.99
N GLU A 201 20.64 -2.28 5.07
CA GLU A 201 21.58 -1.98 3.96
C GLU A 201 21.08 -0.85 3.03
N LEU A 202 19.75 -0.79 2.81
CA LEU A 202 19.13 0.27 2.01
C LEU A 202 19.14 1.61 2.76
N ALA A 203 18.88 1.59 4.06
CA ALA A 203 18.91 2.76 4.93
C ALA A 203 20.32 3.38 4.98
N GLU A 204 21.37 2.57 5.14
CA GLU A 204 22.76 3.03 5.08
C GLU A 204 23.06 3.76 3.76
N LYS A 205 22.62 3.23 2.63
CA LYS A 205 22.85 3.81 1.30
C LYS A 205 22.12 5.14 1.09
N SER A 206 20.93 5.29 1.65
CA SER A 206 20.10 6.51 1.50
C SER A 206 20.36 7.57 2.57
N GLY A 207 21.01 7.19 3.68
CA GLY A 207 21.20 8.01 4.87
C GLY A 207 19.96 8.06 5.77
N ALA A 208 19.01 7.14 5.61
CA ALA A 208 17.86 6.96 6.49
C ALA A 208 18.22 6.17 7.75
N THR A 209 17.36 6.23 8.77
CA THR A 209 17.40 5.33 9.93
C THR A 209 16.29 4.30 9.86
N LEU A 210 16.55 3.10 10.39
CA LEU A 210 15.58 2.04 10.56
C LEU A 210 15.60 1.57 12.01
N ASP A 211 14.47 1.70 12.70
CA ASP A 211 14.35 1.37 14.11
C ASP A 211 13.18 0.41 14.38
N PHE A 212 13.31 -0.38 15.45
CA PHE A 212 12.27 -1.25 15.98
C PHE A 212 12.06 -0.92 17.45
N CYS A 213 10.84 -0.53 17.83
CA CYS A 213 10.53 -0.02 19.18
C CYS A 213 9.29 -0.68 19.75
N GLU A 214 9.33 -1.10 21.02
CA GLU A 214 8.16 -1.66 21.71
C GLU A 214 7.40 -0.60 22.51
N ASP A 215 7.96 0.61 22.70
CA ASP A 215 7.32 1.71 23.43
C ASP A 215 6.67 2.73 22.46
N PRO A 216 5.31 2.82 22.42
CA PRO A 216 4.62 3.76 21.55
C PRO A 216 4.98 5.23 21.79
N VAL A 217 5.26 5.61 23.05
CA VAL A 217 5.59 6.99 23.39
C VAL A 217 7.01 7.35 22.91
N GLU A 218 7.95 6.44 23.07
CA GLU A 218 9.31 6.62 22.53
C GLU A 218 9.30 6.64 21.00
N ALA A 219 8.62 5.69 20.36
CA ALA A 219 8.54 5.57 18.90
C ALA A 219 7.96 6.82 18.25
N THR A 220 6.86 7.36 18.78
CA THR A 220 6.15 8.48 18.17
C THR A 220 6.79 9.84 18.39
N ARG A 221 7.77 9.97 19.30
CA ARG A 221 8.42 11.25 19.57
C ARG A 221 9.07 11.84 18.32
N GLY A 222 8.60 13.05 17.94
CA GLY A 222 9.09 13.76 16.74
C GLY A 222 8.78 13.07 15.42
N ALA A 223 7.76 12.21 15.37
CA ALA A 223 7.29 11.64 14.12
C ALA A 223 6.61 12.69 13.24
N ASP A 224 6.89 12.66 11.94
CA ASP A 224 6.15 13.46 10.95
C ASP A 224 4.88 12.72 10.52
N VAL A 225 4.92 11.39 10.46
CA VAL A 225 3.81 10.55 10.05
C VAL A 225 3.64 9.40 11.05
N ILE A 226 2.42 9.22 11.54
CA ILE A 226 2.00 7.99 12.23
C ILE A 226 1.09 7.22 11.27
N TYR A 227 1.48 6.00 10.95
CA TYR A 227 0.77 5.09 10.06
C TYR A 227 0.32 3.83 10.81
N THR A 228 -0.88 3.35 10.54
CA THR A 228 -1.33 2.05 11.06
C THR A 228 -2.14 1.29 10.01
N ASP A 229 -2.37 0.02 10.26
CA ASP A 229 -3.22 -0.86 9.47
C ASP A 229 -4.09 -1.71 10.41
N VAL A 230 -5.09 -2.36 9.88
CA VAL A 230 -5.97 -3.25 10.65
C VAL A 230 -5.15 -4.31 11.41
N TRP A 231 -5.55 -4.62 12.65
CA TRP A 231 -4.83 -5.60 13.47
C TRP A 231 -5.00 -7.04 13.00
N VAL A 232 -6.08 -7.33 12.28
CA VAL A 232 -6.34 -8.63 11.68
C VAL A 232 -6.51 -8.45 10.18
N SER A 233 -5.61 -9.07 9.42
CA SER A 233 -5.59 -8.95 7.97
C SER A 233 -6.68 -9.78 7.31
N MET A 234 -7.07 -9.37 6.10
CA MET A 234 -8.08 -10.07 5.30
C MET A 234 -7.63 -11.52 5.00
N GLY A 235 -8.44 -12.49 5.45
CA GLY A 235 -8.19 -13.92 5.28
C GLY A 235 -7.54 -14.60 6.49
N GLU A 236 -7.24 -13.86 7.57
CA GLU A 236 -6.87 -14.47 8.85
C GLU A 236 -8.12 -15.04 9.54
N PRO A 237 -7.99 -16.13 10.31
CA PRO A 237 -9.11 -16.77 11.01
C PRO A 237 -9.62 -15.94 12.19
N ASP A 238 -10.90 -16.08 12.53
CA ASP A 238 -11.53 -15.29 13.61
C ASP A 238 -10.92 -15.54 14.99
N GLU A 239 -10.25 -16.66 15.20
CA GLU A 239 -9.62 -17.03 16.48
C GLU A 239 -8.46 -16.11 16.86
N VAL A 240 -7.83 -15.42 15.90
CA VAL A 240 -6.70 -14.54 16.18
C VAL A 240 -7.11 -13.18 16.77
N TRP A 241 -8.39 -12.79 16.69
CA TRP A 241 -8.87 -11.48 17.15
C TRP A 241 -8.54 -11.17 18.61
N GLU A 242 -8.80 -12.13 19.50
CA GLU A 242 -8.58 -11.93 20.93
C GLU A 242 -7.10 -11.68 21.26
N GLU A 243 -6.21 -12.47 20.67
CA GLU A 243 -4.77 -12.28 20.82
C GLU A 243 -4.32 -10.92 20.27
N ARG A 244 -4.77 -10.56 19.05
CA ARG A 244 -4.41 -9.28 18.44
C ARG A 244 -4.90 -8.08 19.25
N ILE A 245 -6.13 -8.12 19.73
CA ILE A 245 -6.70 -7.06 20.56
C ILE A 245 -5.89 -6.90 21.85
N ASN A 246 -5.58 -8.00 22.53
CA ASN A 246 -4.83 -7.95 23.78
C ASN A 246 -3.41 -7.40 23.57
N ASP A 247 -2.72 -7.84 22.53
CA ASP A 247 -1.34 -7.45 22.26
C ASP A 247 -1.21 -6.05 21.69
N LEU A 248 -2.13 -5.64 20.80
CA LEU A 248 -2.00 -4.41 20.02
C LEU A 248 -2.80 -3.23 20.58
N SER A 249 -3.69 -3.44 21.57
CA SER A 249 -4.41 -2.33 22.21
C SER A 249 -3.50 -1.22 22.76
N PRO A 250 -2.30 -1.48 23.30
CA PRO A 250 -1.36 -0.43 23.70
C PRO A 250 -0.81 0.40 22.52
N TYR A 251 -0.90 -0.13 21.29
CA TYR A 251 -0.39 0.48 20.06
C TYR A 251 -1.50 1.17 19.25
N ARG A 252 -2.70 1.32 19.82
CA ARG A 252 -3.79 2.09 19.20
C ARG A 252 -3.37 3.54 19.06
N VAL A 253 -3.51 4.09 17.86
CA VAL A 253 -3.23 5.51 17.60
C VAL A 253 -4.37 6.36 18.18
N ASP A 254 -4.04 7.16 19.16
CA ASP A 254 -4.94 8.09 19.82
C ASP A 254 -4.40 9.53 19.84
N SER A 255 -5.20 10.48 20.29
CA SER A 255 -4.81 11.88 20.37
C SER A 255 -3.61 12.16 21.29
N LYS A 256 -3.29 11.24 22.23
CA LYS A 256 -2.10 11.40 23.09
C LYS A 256 -0.83 11.10 22.29
N LEU A 257 -0.83 10.02 21.49
CA LEU A 257 0.30 9.67 20.63
C LEU A 257 0.50 10.73 19.54
N MET A 258 -0.58 11.25 18.95
CA MET A 258 -0.50 12.35 17.98
C MET A 258 0.14 13.61 18.60
N ARG A 259 -0.29 14.01 19.78
CA ARG A 259 0.32 15.16 20.51
C ARG A 259 1.77 14.90 20.91
N ASN A 260 2.13 13.66 21.25
CA ASN A 260 3.51 13.28 21.58
C ASN A 260 4.44 13.41 20.37
N ALA A 261 3.95 13.13 19.17
CA ALA A 261 4.69 13.33 17.92
C ALA A 261 4.93 14.80 17.57
N GLY A 262 3.96 15.66 17.88
CA GLY A 262 4.01 17.10 17.64
C GLY A 262 2.87 17.60 16.75
N GLU A 263 2.66 18.93 16.74
CA GLU A 263 1.55 19.55 15.99
C GLU A 263 1.64 19.37 14.46
N HIS A 264 2.82 19.09 13.93
CA HIS A 264 3.06 18.88 12.50
C HIS A 264 2.77 17.45 12.06
N CYS A 265 2.56 16.52 13.00
CA CYS A 265 2.37 15.11 12.69
C CYS A 265 1.03 14.86 12.01
N VAL A 266 1.05 14.06 10.96
CA VAL A 266 -0.15 13.59 10.26
C VAL A 266 -0.41 12.11 10.52
N PHE A 267 -1.68 11.73 10.39
CA PHE A 267 -2.14 10.35 10.48
C PHE A 267 -2.45 9.80 9.09
N MET A 268 -2.00 8.57 8.81
CA MET A 268 -2.25 7.85 7.56
C MET A 268 -2.68 6.41 7.81
N HIS A 269 -3.45 5.85 6.88
CA HIS A 269 -4.00 4.49 6.93
C HIS A 269 -4.47 4.02 5.56
N CYS A 270 -4.04 2.84 5.12
CA CYS A 270 -4.37 2.29 3.80
C CYS A 270 -5.86 1.97 3.58
N LEU A 271 -6.68 1.99 4.64
CA LEU A 271 -8.08 1.58 4.65
C LEU A 271 -8.33 0.11 4.20
N PRO A 272 -9.36 -0.58 4.72
CA PRO A 272 -10.38 -0.08 5.66
C PRO A 272 -9.84 0.11 7.07
N SER A 273 -10.51 0.90 7.90
CA SER A 273 -10.16 1.12 9.31
C SER A 273 -11.34 0.80 10.22
N PHE A 274 -11.04 0.29 11.42
CA PHE A 274 -12.04 0.03 12.47
C PHE A 274 -11.96 1.10 13.57
N HIS A 275 -12.23 2.35 13.18
CA HIS A 275 -12.18 3.51 14.07
C HIS A 275 -13.49 3.76 14.84
N ASP A 276 -14.60 3.16 14.39
CA ASP A 276 -15.95 3.32 14.98
C ASP A 276 -16.81 2.04 14.87
N LEU A 277 -18.10 2.17 15.19
CA LEU A 277 -19.10 1.11 15.07
C LEU A 277 -19.90 1.16 13.75
N GLY A 278 -19.44 1.91 12.76
CA GLY A 278 -20.13 2.08 11.47
C GLY A 278 -20.16 0.83 10.59
N THR A 279 -19.31 -0.16 10.87
CA THR A 279 -19.20 -1.41 10.09
C THR A 279 -19.85 -2.60 10.81
N ALA A 280 -20.26 -3.63 10.05
CA ALA A 280 -20.79 -4.87 10.63
C ALA A 280 -19.74 -5.56 11.52
N ILE A 281 -18.48 -5.61 11.07
CA ILE A 281 -17.35 -6.22 11.82
C ILE A 281 -17.08 -5.41 13.10
N GLY A 282 -17.05 -4.06 13.03
CA GLY A 282 -16.86 -3.22 14.22
C GLY A 282 -17.94 -3.46 15.29
N LYS A 283 -19.20 -3.67 14.89
CA LYS A 283 -20.30 -4.03 15.83
C LYS A 283 -20.09 -5.41 16.44
N GLN A 284 -19.71 -6.42 15.67
CA GLN A 284 -19.43 -7.77 16.16
C GLN A 284 -18.27 -7.77 17.18
N ILE A 285 -17.22 -6.98 16.92
CA ILE A 285 -16.08 -6.84 17.83
C ILE A 285 -16.52 -6.13 19.11
N TYR A 286 -17.35 -5.10 19.02
CA TYR A 286 -17.90 -4.44 20.21
C TYR A 286 -18.78 -5.38 21.05
N GLU A 287 -19.64 -6.16 20.41
CA GLU A 287 -20.47 -7.15 21.10
C GLU A 287 -19.64 -8.23 21.82
N LYS A 288 -18.53 -8.65 21.20
CA LYS A 288 -17.68 -9.73 21.73
C LYS A 288 -16.63 -9.25 22.74
N PHE A 289 -16.03 -8.08 22.52
CA PHE A 289 -14.86 -7.60 23.28
C PHE A 289 -15.08 -6.27 23.98
N GLY A 290 -16.20 -5.58 23.75
CA GLY A 290 -16.54 -4.31 24.42
C GLY A 290 -15.71 -3.11 23.96
N ILE A 291 -15.00 -3.21 22.82
CA ILE A 291 -14.17 -2.13 22.27
C ILE A 291 -14.86 -1.46 21.07
N SER A 292 -14.91 -0.14 21.07
CA SER A 292 -15.60 0.65 20.03
C SER A 292 -14.69 1.10 18.87
N CYS A 293 -13.38 0.98 19.02
CA CYS A 293 -12.39 1.25 17.98
C CYS A 293 -11.18 0.34 18.18
N MET A 294 -10.45 0.05 17.13
CA MET A 294 -9.31 -0.86 17.17
C MET A 294 -7.98 -0.11 17.01
N GLU A 295 -7.40 -0.12 15.82
CA GLU A 295 -6.06 0.41 15.52
C GLU A 295 -5.95 1.93 15.66
N VAL A 296 -7.06 2.65 15.56
CA VAL A 296 -7.11 4.11 15.69
C VAL A 296 -8.44 4.55 16.31
N THR A 297 -8.42 5.66 17.06
CA THR A 297 -9.64 6.30 17.57
C THR A 297 -10.32 7.14 16.49
N ASP A 298 -11.65 7.27 16.55
CA ASP A 298 -12.40 8.10 15.58
C ASP A 298 -11.97 9.58 15.63
N GLU A 299 -11.60 10.09 16.80
CA GLU A 299 -11.06 11.45 16.97
C GLU A 299 -9.82 11.70 16.10
N VAL A 300 -8.92 10.72 15.99
CA VAL A 300 -7.72 10.84 15.13
C VAL A 300 -8.08 10.60 13.67
N PHE A 301 -8.86 9.54 13.40
CA PHE A 301 -9.25 9.16 12.04
C PHE A 301 -10.02 10.27 11.30
N SER A 302 -10.96 10.90 11.99
CA SER A 302 -11.80 12.00 11.45
C SER A 302 -11.22 13.39 11.72
N GLY A 303 -10.08 13.47 12.40
CA GLY A 303 -9.44 14.71 12.80
C GLY A 303 -8.74 15.45 11.67
N PRO A 304 -8.37 16.73 11.88
CA PRO A 304 -7.76 17.57 10.84
C PRO A 304 -6.35 17.15 10.42
N ALA A 305 -5.67 16.32 11.22
CA ALA A 305 -4.35 15.77 10.90
C ALA A 305 -4.43 14.48 10.08
N SER A 306 -5.63 13.97 9.80
CA SER A 306 -5.83 12.74 9.04
C SER A 306 -5.75 13.01 7.53
N LEU A 307 -4.89 12.26 6.84
CA LEU A 307 -4.73 12.32 5.38
C LEU A 307 -5.27 11.06 4.67
N VAL A 308 -6.04 10.22 5.34
CA VAL A 308 -6.49 8.92 4.85
C VAL A 308 -7.28 8.98 3.53
N PHE A 309 -8.04 10.03 3.29
CA PHE A 309 -8.82 10.18 2.05
C PHE A 309 -7.99 10.78 0.91
N ASP A 310 -7.04 11.67 1.20
CA ASP A 310 -6.05 12.14 0.22
C ASP A 310 -5.15 11.00 -0.24
N GLU A 311 -4.70 10.17 0.69
CA GLU A 311 -3.97 8.93 0.44
C GLU A 311 -4.76 7.97 -0.44
N ALA A 312 -6.04 7.75 -0.13
CA ALA A 312 -6.92 6.89 -0.93
C ALA A 312 -7.14 7.43 -2.36
N GLU A 313 -7.29 8.75 -2.54
CA GLU A 313 -7.35 9.39 -3.86
C GLU A 313 -6.04 9.18 -4.61
N ASN A 314 -4.90 9.36 -3.96
CA ASN A 314 -3.57 9.25 -4.55
C ASN A 314 -3.26 7.86 -5.12
N ARG A 315 -3.92 6.81 -4.62
CA ARG A 315 -3.84 5.46 -5.21
C ARG A 315 -4.15 5.44 -6.71
N MET A 316 -5.21 6.12 -7.12
CA MET A 316 -5.59 6.21 -8.53
C MET A 316 -4.52 6.92 -9.36
N HIS A 317 -3.93 7.99 -8.83
CA HIS A 317 -2.93 8.78 -9.56
C HIS A 317 -1.59 8.05 -9.68
N THR A 318 -1.16 7.36 -8.63
CA THR A 318 0.10 6.59 -8.68
C THR A 318 -0.02 5.32 -9.53
N ILE A 319 -1.14 4.61 -9.47
CA ILE A 319 -1.45 3.49 -10.37
C ILE A 319 -1.46 3.97 -11.82
N LYS A 320 -2.07 5.14 -12.10
CA LYS A 320 -2.05 5.76 -13.43
C LYS A 320 -0.64 6.02 -13.93
N ALA A 321 0.23 6.57 -13.07
CA ALA A 321 1.62 6.84 -13.41
C ALA A 321 2.41 5.56 -13.72
N VAL A 322 2.22 4.51 -12.92
CA VAL A 322 2.85 3.19 -13.15
C VAL A 322 2.40 2.61 -14.48
N MET A 323 1.10 2.57 -14.77
CA MET A 323 0.58 2.05 -16.03
C MET A 323 1.09 2.87 -17.23
N ALA A 324 1.03 4.20 -17.15
CA ALA A 324 1.52 5.06 -18.23
C ALA A 324 3.02 4.88 -18.46
N ALA A 325 3.84 4.81 -17.42
CA ALA A 325 5.29 4.65 -17.54
C ALA A 325 5.69 3.29 -18.14
N THR A 326 4.93 2.23 -17.82
CA THR A 326 5.28 0.86 -18.25
C THR A 326 4.70 0.48 -19.61
N LEU A 327 3.64 1.16 -20.07
CA LEU A 327 2.96 0.86 -21.35
C LEU A 327 3.30 1.83 -22.49
N ALA A 328 3.67 3.08 -22.21
CA ALA A 328 3.89 4.12 -23.22
C ALA A 328 5.27 4.08 -23.92
#